data_c2ae8b533d83f661a3fb4b8e8163daf9
#
_entry.id   c2ae8b533d83f661a3fb4b8e8163daf9
#
_cell.length_a   1.000
_cell.length_b   1.000
_cell.length_c   1.000
_cell.angle_alpha   90.00
_cell.angle_beta   90.00
_cell.angle_gamma   90.00
#
_symmetry.space_group_name_H-M   'P 1'
#
loop_
_entity.id
_entity.type
_entity.pdbx_description
1 polymer ?
#
loop_
_entity_poly.entity_id
_entity_poly.type
_entity_poly.pdbx_seq_one_letter_code
_entity_poly.pdbx_strand_id
1 'polypeptide(L)'
;ASLDQTPRATRETGESLSINCVLTDTSHILFGTKWLWNNPGSTDWEISTIGGRYAESVNNQAKSFSLQIKDLTVEDSGTYYCKAQTIGRRKNLLPRPLVNGIAAMGYSSSDYDGAGTVLTVN
;
A
#
# COMPACT_ATOMS: atom_id res chain seq x y z
N ALA A 1 -12.07 -6.25 -6.84
CA ALA A 1 -11.28 -5.39 -5.95
C ALA A 1 -9.93 -5.09 -6.59
N SER A 2 -9.43 -3.90 -6.41
CA SER A 2 -8.13 -3.51 -6.92
C SER A 2 -7.49 -2.45 -6.02
N LEU A 3 -6.17 -2.32 -6.14
CA LEU A 3 -5.41 -1.27 -5.50
C LEU A 3 -4.87 -0.37 -6.62
N ASP A 4 -5.49 0.79 -6.78
CA ASP A 4 -5.17 1.71 -7.86
C ASP A 4 -4.02 2.62 -7.45
N GLN A 5 -3.00 2.66 -8.28
CA GLN A 5 -1.75 3.38 -8.03
C GLN A 5 -1.40 4.26 -9.22
N THR A 6 -0.83 5.44 -8.95
CA THR A 6 -0.31 6.35 -9.99
C THR A 6 0.72 5.62 -10.86
N PRO A 7 0.57 5.57 -12.20
CA PRO A 7 1.42 4.71 -13.03
C PRO A 7 2.84 5.21 -13.22
N ARG A 8 3.06 6.53 -13.29
CA ARG A 8 4.40 7.07 -13.53
C ARG A 8 4.52 8.50 -13.05
N ALA A 9 5.76 8.92 -12.80
CA ALA A 9 6.07 10.29 -12.44
C ALA A 9 7.48 10.64 -12.93
N THR A 10 7.66 11.90 -13.30
CA THR A 10 8.98 12.46 -13.66
C THR A 10 9.22 13.67 -12.77
N ARG A 11 10.39 13.74 -12.17
CA ARG A 11 10.77 14.82 -11.26
C ARG A 11 12.21 15.26 -11.53
N GLU A 12 12.52 16.47 -11.10
CA GLU A 12 13.89 16.98 -11.08
C GLU A 12 14.51 16.71 -9.71
N THR A 13 15.84 16.60 -9.69
CA THR A 13 16.58 16.47 -8.43
C THR A 13 16.20 17.58 -7.46
N GLY A 14 15.98 17.22 -6.21
CA GLY A 14 15.59 18.14 -5.14
C GLY A 14 14.09 18.30 -4.97
N GLU A 15 13.28 17.85 -5.93
CA GLU A 15 11.82 17.89 -5.81
C GLU A 15 11.31 16.78 -4.90
N SER A 16 10.01 16.83 -4.63
CA SER A 16 9.28 15.81 -3.86
C SER A 16 8.27 15.09 -4.73
N LEU A 17 7.88 13.90 -4.31
CA LEU A 17 6.83 13.11 -4.96
C LEU A 17 5.89 12.54 -3.93
N SER A 18 4.59 12.56 -4.23
CA SER A 18 3.59 11.80 -3.48
C SER A 18 2.99 10.73 -4.37
N ILE A 19 3.02 9.51 -3.91
CA ILE A 19 2.42 8.36 -4.61
C ILE A 19 1.17 7.96 -3.84
N ASN A 20 0.02 7.91 -4.52
CA ASN A 20 -1.25 7.57 -3.92
C ASN A 20 -1.71 6.19 -4.34
N CYS A 21 -2.24 5.43 -3.38
CA CYS A 21 -2.88 4.14 -3.62
C CYS A 21 -4.26 4.13 -2.99
N VAL A 22 -5.24 3.67 -3.75
CA VAL A 22 -6.64 3.63 -3.32
C VAL A 22 -7.18 2.22 -3.53
N LEU A 23 -7.72 1.66 -2.45
CA LEU A 23 -8.37 0.35 -2.49
C LEU A 23 -9.81 0.53 -2.93
N THR A 24 -10.22 -0.18 -4.00
CA THR A 24 -11.56 -0.05 -4.59
C THR A 24 -12.28 -1.40 -4.66
N ASP A 25 -13.60 -1.34 -4.74
CA ASP A 25 -14.47 -2.49 -5.00
C ASP A 25 -14.33 -3.63 -3.99
N THR A 26 -14.19 -3.29 -2.72
CA THR A 26 -14.17 -4.28 -1.64
C THR A 26 -14.84 -3.74 -0.39
N SER A 27 -15.51 -4.62 0.35
CA SER A 27 -16.02 -4.32 1.67
C SER A 27 -14.98 -4.49 2.78
N HIS A 28 -13.81 -5.05 2.45
CA HIS A 28 -12.72 -5.20 3.40
C HIS A 28 -12.23 -3.83 3.86
N ILE A 29 -11.76 -3.77 5.09
CA ILE A 29 -11.12 -2.58 5.63
C ILE A 29 -9.62 -2.66 5.47
N LEU A 30 -8.99 -1.51 5.36
CA LEU A 30 -7.55 -1.41 5.29
C LEU A 30 -6.96 -1.70 6.68
N PHE A 31 -6.11 -2.71 6.76
CA PHE A 31 -5.52 -3.18 8.01
C PHE A 31 -4.05 -2.80 8.13
N GLY A 32 -3.32 -2.85 7.03
CA GLY A 32 -1.91 -2.51 7.01
C GLY A 32 -1.45 -2.10 5.63
N THR A 33 -0.32 -1.42 5.58
CA THR A 33 0.26 -0.92 4.35
C THR A 33 1.75 -1.22 4.30
N LYS A 34 2.26 -1.40 3.08
CA LYS A 34 3.69 -1.54 2.84
C LYS A 34 4.06 -0.83 1.54
N TRP A 35 5.31 -0.41 1.45
CA TRP A 35 5.88 0.18 0.26
C TRP A 35 7.15 -0.56 -0.11
N LEU A 36 7.27 -0.89 -1.39
CA LEU A 36 8.46 -1.56 -1.93
C LEU A 36 9.04 -0.71 -3.05
N TRP A 37 10.33 -0.85 -3.26
CA TRP A 37 11.06 -0.17 -4.32
C TRP A 37 12.01 -1.14 -4.98
N ASN A 38 12.13 -1.06 -6.30
CA ASN A 38 13.18 -1.77 -7.02
C ASN A 38 13.75 -0.93 -8.15
N ASN A 39 15.01 -1.19 -8.45
CA ASN A 39 15.66 -0.79 -9.68
C ASN A 39 15.52 -1.91 -10.71
N PRO A 40 15.55 -1.61 -12.02
CA PRO A 40 15.60 -2.65 -13.05
C PRO A 40 16.71 -3.65 -12.75
N GLY A 41 16.34 -4.94 -12.66
CA GLY A 41 17.27 -6.02 -12.40
C GLY A 41 17.62 -6.29 -10.96
N SER A 42 17.02 -5.58 -10.00
CA SER A 42 17.24 -5.82 -8.57
C SER A 42 16.01 -6.43 -7.91
N THR A 43 16.19 -6.92 -6.67
CA THR A 43 15.08 -7.39 -5.84
C THR A 43 14.35 -6.21 -5.21
N ASP A 44 13.09 -6.44 -4.80
CA ASP A 44 12.31 -5.43 -4.11
C ASP A 44 12.88 -5.16 -2.72
N TRP A 45 12.93 -3.88 -2.36
CA TRP A 45 13.35 -3.41 -1.04
C TRP A 45 12.14 -2.82 -0.32
N GLU A 46 11.92 -3.21 0.93
CA GLU A 46 10.90 -2.58 1.75
C GLU A 46 11.37 -1.21 2.22
N ILE A 47 10.51 -0.20 2.02
CA ILE A 47 10.80 1.18 2.41
C ILE A 47 10.33 1.39 3.84
N SER A 48 11.23 1.88 4.69
CA SER A 48 10.87 2.33 6.04
C SER A 48 10.24 3.71 5.95
N THR A 49 9.03 3.86 6.49
CA THR A 49 8.33 5.14 6.55
C THR A 49 8.54 5.85 7.89
N ILE A 50 9.44 5.32 8.72
CA ILE A 50 9.79 5.89 10.02
C ILE A 50 11.11 6.62 9.91
N GLY A 51 11.07 7.94 9.92
CA GLY A 51 12.26 8.79 9.80
C GLY A 51 12.75 8.91 8.37
N GLY A 52 13.73 9.79 8.14
CA GLY A 52 14.33 9.99 6.85
C GLY A 52 13.47 10.80 5.88
N ARG A 53 13.65 10.55 4.59
CA ARG A 53 12.99 11.30 3.51
C ARG A 53 11.59 10.79 3.16
N TYR A 54 11.16 9.71 3.79
CA TYR A 54 9.89 9.07 3.48
C TYR A 54 8.87 9.35 4.57
N ALA A 55 7.64 9.67 4.16
CA ALA A 55 6.52 9.85 5.09
C ALA A 55 5.28 9.21 4.50
N GLU A 56 4.51 8.52 5.33
CA GLU A 56 3.27 7.89 4.91
C GLU A 56 2.06 8.60 5.52
N SER A 57 1.00 8.74 4.74
CA SER A 57 -0.33 9.17 5.21
C SER A 57 -1.34 8.09 4.89
N VAL A 58 -2.20 7.78 5.85
CA VAL A 58 -3.25 6.77 5.68
C VAL A 58 -4.61 7.37 5.99
N ASN A 59 -5.57 7.17 5.10
CA ASN A 59 -6.96 7.53 5.30
C ASN A 59 -7.81 6.26 5.30
N ASN A 60 -8.16 5.78 6.49
CA ASN A 60 -8.89 4.52 6.63
C ASN A 60 -10.30 4.58 6.06
N GLN A 61 -10.97 5.74 6.14
CA GLN A 61 -12.32 5.90 5.61
C GLN A 61 -12.34 5.83 4.08
N ALA A 62 -11.39 6.50 3.44
CA ALA A 62 -11.26 6.49 1.99
C ALA A 62 -10.56 5.24 1.48
N LYS A 63 -10.01 4.42 2.36
CA LYS A 63 -9.18 3.26 2.03
C LYS A 63 -8.04 3.63 1.09
N SER A 64 -7.39 4.73 1.41
CA SER A 64 -6.28 5.27 0.62
C SER A 64 -5.08 5.51 1.51
N PHE A 65 -3.92 5.46 0.90
CA PHE A 65 -2.67 5.78 1.57
C PHE A 65 -1.68 6.33 0.56
N SER A 66 -0.75 7.13 1.03
CA SER A 66 0.23 7.77 0.17
C SER A 66 1.61 7.75 0.81
N LEU A 67 2.61 7.69 -0.06
CA LEU A 67 4.01 7.83 0.31
C LEU A 67 4.53 9.13 -0.24
N GLN A 68 5.10 9.98 0.62
CA GLN A 68 5.82 11.18 0.20
C GLN A 68 7.30 10.93 0.28
N ILE A 69 8.01 11.25 -0.80
CA ILE A 69 9.48 11.16 -0.87
C ILE A 69 10.00 12.57 -1.08
N LYS A 70 10.86 13.03 -0.18
CA LYS A 70 11.46 14.37 -0.24
C LYS A 70 12.88 14.31 -0.78
N ASP A 71 13.36 15.44 -1.26
CA ASP A 71 14.75 15.63 -1.68
C ASP A 71 15.22 14.55 -2.66
N LEU A 72 14.45 14.38 -3.73
CA LEU A 72 14.71 13.34 -4.72
C LEU A 72 16.08 13.48 -5.37
N THR A 73 16.72 12.34 -5.60
CA THR A 73 17.98 12.25 -6.34
C THR A 73 17.80 11.28 -7.51
N VAL A 74 18.76 11.28 -8.44
CA VAL A 74 18.72 10.38 -9.60
C VAL A 74 18.66 8.91 -9.16
N GLU A 75 19.32 8.58 -8.05
CA GLU A 75 19.34 7.22 -7.49
C GLU A 75 17.97 6.75 -6.97
N ASP A 76 17.03 7.66 -6.75
CA ASP A 76 15.67 7.30 -6.35
C ASP A 76 14.84 6.78 -7.53
N SER A 77 15.30 6.89 -8.74
CA SER A 77 14.62 6.38 -9.93
C SER A 77 14.43 4.87 -9.81
N GLY A 78 13.30 4.39 -10.27
CA GLY A 78 12.92 3.00 -10.19
C GLY A 78 11.42 2.85 -10.09
N THR A 79 10.96 1.68 -9.68
CA THR A 79 9.53 1.39 -9.54
C THR A 79 9.17 1.25 -8.07
N TYR A 80 8.13 1.97 -7.66
CA TYR A 80 7.59 1.95 -6.31
C TYR A 80 6.26 1.22 -6.32
N TYR A 81 6.10 0.27 -5.40
CA TYR A 81 4.87 -0.52 -5.29
C TYR A 81 4.26 -0.30 -3.91
N CYS A 82 2.95 -0.05 -3.87
CA CYS A 82 2.21 -0.10 -2.63
C CYS A 82 1.59 -1.49 -2.45
N LYS A 83 1.46 -1.89 -1.20
CA LYS A 83 0.77 -3.13 -0.81
C LYS A 83 -0.22 -2.80 0.29
N ALA A 84 -1.43 -3.32 0.14
CA ALA A 84 -2.49 -3.18 1.13
C ALA A 84 -2.80 -4.53 1.74
N GLN A 85 -2.81 -4.58 3.06
CA GLN A 85 -3.31 -5.71 3.83
C GLN A 85 -4.72 -5.37 4.29
N THR A 86 -5.67 -6.24 4.03
CA THR A 86 -7.07 -5.98 4.34
C THR A 86 -7.65 -7.10 5.19
N ILE A 87 -8.69 -6.76 5.93
CA ILE A 87 -9.43 -7.71 6.74
C ILE A 87 -10.91 -7.48 6.50
N GLY A 88 -11.66 -8.55 6.41
CA GLY A 88 -13.09 -8.50 6.18
C GLY A 88 -13.82 -9.68 6.76
N ARG A 89 -15.14 -9.54 6.81
CA ARG A 89 -16.00 -10.60 7.27
C ARG A 89 -16.18 -11.64 6.17
N ARG A 90 -16.06 -12.91 6.51
CA ARG A 90 -16.37 -13.98 5.57
C ARG A 90 -17.87 -14.03 5.33
N LYS A 91 -18.30 -13.70 4.12
CA LYS A 91 -19.72 -13.55 3.77
C LYS A 91 -20.49 -14.86 3.77
N ASN A 92 -19.84 -16.00 3.54
CA ASN A 92 -20.49 -17.29 3.29
C ASN A 92 -20.30 -18.29 4.42
N LEU A 93 -19.84 -17.84 5.58
CA LEU A 93 -19.69 -18.71 6.74
C LEU A 93 -20.80 -18.46 7.73
N LEU A 94 -21.48 -19.54 8.11
CA LEU A 94 -22.35 -19.51 9.27
C LEU A 94 -21.51 -19.19 10.51
N PRO A 95 -22.10 -18.51 11.51
CA PRO A 95 -21.40 -18.30 12.77
C PRO A 95 -20.87 -19.62 13.29
N ARG A 96 -19.62 -19.64 13.74
CA ARG A 96 -19.06 -20.83 14.34
C ARG A 96 -19.83 -21.18 15.62
N PRO A 97 -19.90 -22.46 15.99
CA PRO A 97 -20.50 -22.84 17.27
C PRO A 97 -19.87 -22.07 18.41
N LEU A 98 -20.66 -21.82 19.43
CA LEU A 98 -20.20 -21.16 20.64
C LEU A 98 -19.07 -21.96 21.28
N VAL A 99 -17.95 -21.30 21.50
CA VAL A 99 -16.85 -21.85 22.31
C VAL A 99 -16.78 -21.01 23.58
N ASN A 100 -16.94 -21.63 24.74
CA ASN A 100 -16.97 -20.93 26.03
C ASN A 100 -18.04 -19.83 26.12
N GLY A 101 -19.17 -20.00 25.42
CA GLY A 101 -20.26 -19.04 25.41
C GLY A 101 -20.04 -17.85 24.49
N ILE A 102 -18.97 -17.82 23.70
CA ILE A 102 -18.64 -16.74 22.79
C ILE A 102 -18.79 -17.22 21.35
N ALA A 103 -19.58 -16.49 20.55
CA ALA A 103 -19.71 -16.75 19.12
C ALA A 103 -18.45 -16.24 18.41
N ALA A 104 -17.71 -17.15 17.79
CA ALA A 104 -16.56 -16.79 16.98
C ALA A 104 -17.06 -16.45 15.56
N MET A 105 -16.76 -15.22 15.10
CA MET A 105 -17.04 -14.79 13.73
C MET A 105 -15.81 -15.07 12.87
N GLY A 106 -16.01 -15.61 11.67
CA GLY A 106 -14.93 -15.80 10.72
C GLY A 106 -14.54 -14.51 10.03
N TYR A 107 -13.26 -14.21 10.03
CA TYR A 107 -12.69 -13.11 9.24
C TYR A 107 -11.84 -13.68 8.13
N SER A 108 -11.74 -12.95 7.02
CA SER A 108 -10.80 -13.24 5.96
C SER A 108 -9.84 -12.08 5.82
N SER A 109 -8.62 -12.39 5.45
CA SER A 109 -7.64 -11.39 5.10
C SER A 109 -7.27 -11.53 3.62
N SER A 110 -6.98 -10.42 2.98
CA SER A 110 -6.53 -10.40 1.60
C SER A 110 -5.47 -9.32 1.44
N ASP A 111 -4.50 -9.61 0.59
CA ASP A 111 -3.47 -8.65 0.25
C ASP A 111 -3.67 -8.19 -1.19
N TYR A 112 -3.46 -6.90 -1.43
CA TYR A 112 -3.57 -6.30 -2.75
C TYR A 112 -2.28 -5.58 -3.07
N ASP A 113 -1.84 -5.72 -4.33
CA ASP A 113 -0.63 -5.08 -4.83
C ASP A 113 -1.01 -3.99 -5.81
N GLY A 114 -0.43 -2.81 -5.65
CA GLY A 114 -0.47 -1.78 -6.68
C GLY A 114 0.34 -2.18 -7.89
N ALA A 115 -0.02 -1.67 -9.05
CA ALA A 115 0.67 -1.99 -10.31
C ALA A 115 2.06 -1.37 -10.41
N GLY A 116 2.38 -0.43 -9.54
CA GLY A 116 3.67 0.21 -9.49
C GLY A 116 3.66 1.61 -10.09
N THR A 117 4.52 2.46 -9.56
CA THR A 117 4.79 3.80 -10.08
C THR A 117 6.23 3.84 -10.58
N VAL A 118 6.40 4.05 -11.88
CA VAL A 118 7.74 4.21 -12.47
C VAL A 118 8.16 5.66 -12.27
N LEU A 119 9.18 5.89 -11.44
CA LEU A 119 9.74 7.21 -11.19
C LEU A 119 11.02 7.40 -11.98
N THR A 120 11.09 8.53 -12.68
CA THR A 120 12.31 9.00 -13.32
C THR A 120 12.69 10.33 -12.68
N VAL A 121 13.90 10.41 -12.13
CA VAL A 121 14.47 11.65 -11.58
C VAL A 121 15.65 12.09 -12.46
N ASN A 122 15.56 13.28 -12.94
CA ASN A 122 16.59 13.88 -13.82
C ASN A 122 17.58 14.74 -13.04
#